data_94aeb97713c61ac3a013c026e058216f
#
_entry.id   94aeb97713c61ac3a013c026e058216f
#
_cell.length_a   1.000
_cell.length_b   1.000
_cell.length_c   1.000
_cell.angle_alpha   90.00
_cell.angle_beta   90.00
_cell.angle_gamma   90.00
#
_symmetry.space_group_name_H-M   'P 1'
#
loop_
_entity.id
_entity.type
_entity.pdbx_description
1 polymer ?
#
loop_
_entity_poly.entity_id
_entity_poly.type
_entity_poly.pdbx_seq_one_letter_code
_entity_poly.pdbx_strand_id
1 'polypeptide(L)'
;MTYLKESYRITCCLILITFGLVTTAQETSLSTENRARLQELIDSPERSEGLRERNQYRHPLATLDFFGVRPEQTVVEIWPGGQGGWYRSILDPYIAGQGTYIPVRADSDESPFVDVVADETADRVLVFRAHGFMIYDYPAQAYFDSIYAMLKPGGIFSIVDHRGVESIPQDPTGENGYVNQSHVLLLAENAGFELLDQAEINSNSMDTKDYRDGVYSLPPTLRGSRFNRSERSRMREIGESDRMTLKFIKR
;
A
#
# COMPACT_ATOMS: atom_id res chain seq x y z
N MET A 1 -25.10 63.16 -57.01
CA MET A 1 -24.64 63.01 -55.58
C MET A 1 -25.29 61.80 -55.05
N THR A 2 -24.57 60.69 -55.16
CA THR A 2 -25.11 59.33 -54.82
C THR A 2 -24.33 58.80 -53.63
N TYR A 3 -25.01 58.64 -52.49
CA TYR A 3 -24.42 58.11 -51.28
C TYR A 3 -24.50 56.59 -51.32
N LEU A 4 -23.34 55.90 -51.30
CA LEU A 4 -23.19 54.47 -51.10
C LEU A 4 -23.27 54.21 -49.60
N LYS A 5 -24.22 53.34 -49.19
CA LYS A 5 -24.30 52.73 -47.82
C LYS A 5 -23.50 51.47 -47.83
N GLU A 6 -22.38 51.43 -47.12
CA GLU A 6 -21.65 50.22 -46.76
C GLU A 6 -22.32 49.54 -45.55
N SER A 7 -22.74 48.32 -45.77
CA SER A 7 -23.30 47.46 -44.72
C SER A 7 -22.18 46.58 -44.13
N TYR A 8 -21.73 46.85 -42.90
CA TYR A 8 -20.85 45.98 -42.14
C TYR A 8 -21.62 44.79 -41.60
N ARG A 9 -21.32 43.58 -42.09
CA ARG A 9 -21.77 42.32 -41.49
C ARG A 9 -20.81 41.94 -40.37
N ILE A 10 -21.25 42.06 -39.13
CA ILE A 10 -20.54 41.52 -37.94
C ILE A 10 -20.82 40.03 -37.88
N THR A 11 -19.80 39.23 -38.23
CA THR A 11 -19.84 37.79 -38.04
C THR A 11 -19.46 37.49 -36.58
N CYS A 12 -20.46 37.17 -35.77
CA CYS A 12 -20.27 36.74 -34.40
C CYS A 12 -19.79 35.28 -34.39
N CYS A 13 -18.47 35.04 -34.20
CA CYS A 13 -17.94 33.71 -33.94
C CYS A 13 -18.29 33.32 -32.50
N LEU A 14 -19.28 32.44 -32.34
CA LEU A 14 -19.54 31.76 -31.08
C LEU A 14 -18.43 30.71 -30.84
N ILE A 15 -17.50 31.02 -29.96
CA ILE A 15 -16.53 30.02 -29.44
C ILE A 15 -17.27 29.18 -28.37
N LEU A 16 -17.66 27.96 -28.75
CA LEU A 16 -18.12 26.94 -27.81
C LEU A 16 -16.93 26.44 -27.02
N ILE A 17 -16.76 26.96 -25.81
CA ILE A 17 -15.82 26.41 -24.83
C ILE A 17 -16.51 25.17 -24.23
N THR A 18 -16.13 24.00 -24.73
CA THR A 18 -16.50 22.73 -24.07
C THR A 18 -15.65 22.58 -22.79
N PHE A 19 -16.24 22.91 -21.66
CA PHE A 19 -15.71 22.50 -20.37
C PHE A 19 -15.79 20.98 -20.31
N GLY A 20 -14.67 20.31 -20.54
CA GLY A 20 -14.51 18.90 -20.19
C GLY A 20 -14.65 18.78 -18.67
N LEU A 21 -15.74 18.17 -18.21
CA LEU A 21 -15.85 17.70 -16.82
C LEU A 21 -14.76 16.66 -16.61
N VAL A 22 -13.64 17.07 -16.01
CA VAL A 22 -12.69 16.15 -15.39
C VAL A 22 -13.43 15.60 -14.18
N THR A 23 -14.08 14.47 -14.36
CA THR A 23 -14.58 13.64 -13.25
C THR A 23 -13.33 13.11 -12.56
N THR A 24 -12.86 13.79 -11.52
CA THR A 24 -11.98 13.17 -10.54
C THR A 24 -12.78 12.02 -9.97
N ALA A 25 -12.41 10.80 -10.34
CA ALA A 25 -12.93 9.61 -9.69
C ALA A 25 -12.50 9.69 -8.23
N GLN A 26 -13.36 10.23 -7.39
CA GLN A 26 -13.23 10.15 -5.94
C GLN A 26 -13.35 8.66 -5.65
N GLU A 27 -12.23 8.03 -5.22
CA GLU A 27 -12.26 6.62 -4.83
C GLU A 27 -13.23 6.48 -3.66
N THR A 28 -14.44 6.09 -4.00
CA THR A 28 -15.48 5.81 -3.03
C THR A 28 -15.08 4.60 -2.20
N SER A 29 -15.34 4.66 -0.88
CA SER A 29 -15.23 3.50 0.02
C SER A 29 -15.89 2.26 -0.62
N LEU A 30 -15.46 1.07 -0.22
CA LEU A 30 -16.02 -0.18 -0.71
C LEU A 30 -17.55 -0.20 -0.53
N SER A 31 -18.25 -0.89 -1.44
CA SER A 31 -19.67 -1.15 -1.29
C SER A 31 -19.95 -1.90 0.01
N THR A 32 -21.17 -1.77 0.53
CA THR A 32 -21.61 -2.51 1.72
C THR A 32 -21.44 -4.02 1.53
N GLU A 33 -21.70 -4.53 0.33
CA GLU A 33 -21.56 -5.94 -0.02
C GLU A 33 -20.09 -6.39 0.04
N ASN A 34 -19.17 -5.62 -0.57
CA ASN A 34 -17.74 -5.91 -0.55
C ASN A 34 -17.17 -5.87 0.87
N ARG A 35 -17.60 -4.91 1.69
CA ARG A 35 -17.21 -4.83 3.11
C ARG A 35 -17.71 -6.05 3.90
N ALA A 36 -18.95 -6.47 3.70
CA ALA A 36 -19.52 -7.64 4.36
C ALA A 36 -18.76 -8.91 3.97
N ARG A 37 -18.46 -9.10 2.67
CA ARG A 37 -17.69 -10.24 2.18
C ARG A 37 -16.26 -10.24 2.76
N LEU A 38 -15.59 -9.10 2.79
CA LEU A 38 -14.27 -8.99 3.44
C LEU A 38 -14.34 -9.38 4.91
N GLN A 39 -15.33 -8.88 5.66
CA GLN A 39 -15.48 -9.20 7.07
C GLN A 39 -15.70 -10.69 7.29
N GLU A 40 -16.54 -11.35 6.48
CA GLU A 40 -16.74 -12.79 6.52
C GLU A 40 -15.42 -13.57 6.33
N LEU A 41 -14.62 -13.18 5.34
CA LEU A 41 -13.31 -13.80 5.07
C LEU A 41 -12.29 -13.53 6.20
N ILE A 42 -12.30 -12.33 6.77
CA ILE A 42 -11.44 -11.95 7.90
C ILE A 42 -11.73 -12.82 9.13
N ASP A 43 -12.99 -13.13 9.38
CA ASP A 43 -13.42 -13.92 10.53
C ASP A 43 -13.51 -15.42 10.24
N SER A 44 -13.27 -15.82 9.00
CA SER A 44 -13.40 -17.21 8.55
C SER A 44 -12.65 -18.19 9.44
N PRO A 45 -13.29 -19.31 9.85
CA PRO A 45 -12.65 -20.38 10.62
C PRO A 45 -11.56 -21.12 9.81
N GLU A 46 -11.54 -20.98 8.48
CA GLU A 46 -10.48 -21.52 7.63
C GLU A 46 -9.14 -20.79 7.84
N ARG A 47 -9.18 -19.56 8.31
CA ARG A 47 -7.99 -18.85 8.78
C ARG A 47 -7.64 -19.36 10.19
N SER A 48 -6.38 -19.74 10.37
CA SER A 48 -5.93 -20.23 11.67
C SER A 48 -6.17 -19.21 12.79
N GLU A 49 -6.36 -19.66 14.01
CA GLU A 49 -6.54 -18.80 15.19
C GLU A 49 -5.42 -17.76 15.31
N GLY A 50 -4.15 -18.17 15.16
CA GLY A 50 -3.02 -17.25 15.22
C GLY A 50 -3.01 -16.18 14.12
N LEU A 51 -3.68 -16.39 12.96
CA LEU A 51 -3.89 -15.34 11.98
C LEU A 51 -5.01 -14.39 12.43
N ARG A 52 -6.12 -14.92 12.98
CA ARG A 52 -7.25 -14.10 13.44
C ARG A 52 -6.92 -13.25 14.66
N GLU A 53 -6.18 -13.76 15.62
CA GLU A 53 -5.71 -13.01 16.80
C GLU A 53 -4.97 -11.73 16.43
N ARG A 54 -4.35 -11.66 15.25
CA ARG A 54 -3.62 -10.50 14.76
C ARG A 54 -4.50 -9.46 14.08
N ASN A 55 -5.80 -9.74 13.86
CA ASN A 55 -6.73 -8.78 13.26
C ASN A 55 -6.79 -7.48 14.08
N GLN A 56 -6.72 -7.58 15.43
CA GLN A 56 -6.72 -6.43 16.34
C GLN A 56 -5.56 -5.45 16.14
N TYR A 57 -4.43 -5.91 15.59
CA TYR A 57 -3.25 -5.08 15.33
C TYR A 57 -3.16 -4.64 13.87
N ARG A 58 -3.85 -5.32 12.97
CA ARG A 58 -3.72 -5.13 11.52
C ARG A 58 -4.93 -4.52 10.85
N HIS A 59 -6.02 -4.38 11.59
CA HIS A 59 -7.25 -3.72 11.16
C HIS A 59 -7.62 -4.00 9.69
N PRO A 60 -7.71 -5.31 9.28
CA PRO A 60 -7.70 -5.68 7.86
C PRO A 60 -8.85 -5.07 7.07
N LEU A 61 -10.08 -5.03 7.64
CA LEU A 61 -11.21 -4.42 6.96
C LEU A 61 -10.97 -2.93 6.67
N ALA A 62 -10.58 -2.17 7.70
CA ALA A 62 -10.32 -0.74 7.55
C ALA A 62 -9.17 -0.47 6.58
N THR A 63 -8.11 -1.29 6.63
CA THR A 63 -6.94 -1.16 5.75
C THR A 63 -7.30 -1.43 4.29
N LEU A 64 -8.01 -2.54 4.00
CA LEU A 64 -8.37 -2.91 2.64
C LEU A 64 -9.46 -1.99 2.04
N ASP A 65 -10.35 -1.48 2.88
CA ASP A 65 -11.33 -0.44 2.51
C ASP A 65 -10.64 0.88 2.15
N PHE A 66 -9.71 1.33 2.99
CA PHE A 66 -8.90 2.52 2.72
C PHE A 66 -8.09 2.40 1.42
N PHE A 67 -7.58 1.21 1.12
CA PHE A 67 -6.87 0.91 -0.12
C PHE A 67 -7.78 0.75 -1.34
N GLY A 68 -9.08 0.65 -1.14
CA GLY A 68 -10.07 0.50 -2.23
C GLY A 68 -9.93 -0.81 -2.99
N VAL A 69 -9.60 -1.92 -2.29
CA VAL A 69 -9.40 -3.23 -2.91
C VAL A 69 -10.75 -3.87 -3.24
N ARG A 70 -11.02 -4.11 -4.52
CA ARG A 70 -12.27 -4.71 -5.00
C ARG A 70 -12.02 -6.08 -5.63
N PRO A 71 -13.01 -6.99 -5.59
CA PRO A 71 -12.82 -8.37 -6.04
C PRO A 71 -12.58 -8.51 -7.54
N GLU A 72 -13.04 -7.57 -8.38
CA GLU A 72 -12.89 -7.61 -9.83
C GLU A 72 -11.54 -7.11 -10.35
N GLN A 73 -10.66 -6.65 -9.47
CA GLN A 73 -9.38 -6.05 -9.84
C GLN A 73 -8.27 -7.07 -10.07
N THR A 74 -7.24 -6.64 -10.81
CA THR A 74 -5.92 -7.30 -10.79
C THR A 74 -5.11 -6.72 -9.64
N VAL A 75 -4.90 -7.53 -8.61
CA VAL A 75 -4.21 -7.14 -7.38
C VAL A 75 -2.91 -7.90 -7.25
N VAL A 76 -1.81 -7.17 -7.18
CA VAL A 76 -0.47 -7.70 -6.88
C VAL A 76 -0.17 -7.50 -5.41
N GLU A 77 0.17 -8.55 -4.69
CA GLU A 77 0.72 -8.47 -3.33
C GLU A 77 2.20 -8.80 -3.35
N ILE A 78 3.02 -7.82 -2.97
CA ILE A 78 4.46 -8.02 -2.90
C ILE A 78 4.81 -8.59 -1.54
N TRP A 79 5.48 -9.73 -1.55
CA TRP A 79 5.91 -10.46 -0.38
C TRP A 79 4.78 -10.80 0.60
N PRO A 80 3.85 -11.66 0.20
CA PRO A 80 2.73 -12.05 1.09
C PRO A 80 3.17 -12.69 2.40
N GLY A 81 4.46 -12.98 2.57
CA GLY A 81 5.03 -13.54 3.79
C GLY A 81 5.08 -15.06 3.79
N GLY A 82 5.69 -15.62 4.85
CA GLY A 82 5.75 -17.07 5.07
C GLY A 82 4.40 -17.68 5.45
N GLN A 83 4.33 -19.03 5.48
CA GLN A 83 3.14 -19.79 5.90
C GLN A 83 1.83 -19.40 5.17
N GLY A 84 1.92 -19.14 3.86
CA GLY A 84 0.76 -18.81 3.05
C GLY A 84 0.37 -17.33 3.02
N GLY A 85 1.05 -16.47 3.79
CA GLY A 85 0.79 -15.03 3.81
C GLY A 85 -0.43 -14.62 4.65
N TRP A 86 -0.26 -13.56 5.44
CA TRP A 86 -1.33 -13.13 6.33
C TRP A 86 -2.48 -12.44 5.57
N TYR A 87 -2.17 -11.45 4.71
CA TYR A 87 -3.16 -10.80 3.87
C TYR A 87 -3.61 -11.69 2.71
N ARG A 88 -2.74 -12.54 2.17
CA ARG A 88 -3.09 -13.53 1.16
C ARG A 88 -4.27 -14.40 1.59
N SER A 89 -4.33 -14.81 2.88
CA SER A 89 -5.44 -15.61 3.40
C SER A 89 -6.81 -14.91 3.34
N ILE A 90 -6.83 -13.60 3.07
CA ILE A 90 -8.03 -12.78 2.87
C ILE A 90 -8.20 -12.42 1.39
N LEU A 91 -7.12 -11.92 0.75
CA LEU A 91 -7.14 -11.41 -0.62
C LEU A 91 -7.42 -12.48 -1.66
N ASP A 92 -6.75 -13.64 -1.54
CA ASP A 92 -6.89 -14.74 -2.50
C ASP A 92 -8.35 -15.20 -2.62
N PRO A 93 -9.05 -15.59 -1.53
CA PRO A 93 -10.47 -15.95 -1.61
C PRO A 93 -11.41 -14.77 -1.91
N TYR A 94 -11.00 -13.52 -1.59
CA TYR A 94 -11.82 -12.34 -1.88
C TYR A 94 -11.89 -12.04 -3.37
N ILE A 95 -10.77 -12.22 -4.08
CA ILE A 95 -10.63 -11.90 -5.50
C ILE A 95 -11.01 -13.10 -6.39
N ALA A 96 -10.91 -14.33 -5.85
CA ALA A 96 -11.15 -15.56 -6.60
C ALA A 96 -12.48 -15.55 -7.36
N GLY A 97 -12.40 -15.86 -8.66
CA GLY A 97 -13.56 -15.98 -9.56
C GLY A 97 -14.12 -14.65 -10.10
N GLN A 98 -13.56 -13.51 -9.71
CA GLN A 98 -13.98 -12.20 -10.21
C GLN A 98 -12.82 -11.40 -10.80
N GLY A 99 -11.66 -11.42 -10.17
CA GLY A 99 -10.43 -10.73 -10.61
C GLY A 99 -9.23 -11.65 -10.64
N THR A 100 -8.05 -11.05 -10.53
CA THR A 100 -6.78 -11.77 -10.54
C THR A 100 -5.93 -11.38 -9.33
N TYR A 101 -5.54 -12.34 -8.50
CA TYR A 101 -4.61 -12.13 -7.40
C TYR A 101 -3.23 -12.71 -7.77
N ILE A 102 -2.20 -11.87 -7.72
CA ILE A 102 -0.82 -12.21 -8.11
C ILE A 102 0.11 -12.01 -6.90
N PRO A 103 0.47 -13.08 -6.18
CA PRO A 103 1.49 -13.00 -5.14
C PRO A 103 2.88 -12.97 -5.78
N VAL A 104 3.68 -11.93 -5.47
CA VAL A 104 5.02 -11.75 -6.02
C VAL A 104 6.06 -11.79 -4.91
N ARG A 105 7.17 -12.49 -5.19
CA ARG A 105 8.38 -12.43 -4.37
C ARG A 105 9.48 -11.82 -5.22
N ALA A 106 10.18 -10.83 -4.66
CA ALA A 106 11.42 -10.39 -5.25
C ALA A 106 12.46 -11.51 -5.13
N ASP A 107 13.09 -11.88 -6.22
CA ASP A 107 14.31 -12.67 -6.16
C ASP A 107 15.50 -11.77 -5.81
N SER A 108 16.43 -12.29 -5.00
CA SER A 108 17.49 -11.52 -4.36
C SER A 108 18.58 -11.00 -5.30
N ASP A 109 18.63 -11.44 -6.55
CA ASP A 109 19.84 -11.28 -7.37
C ASP A 109 19.68 -10.38 -8.61
N GLU A 110 18.45 -9.88 -8.92
CA GLU A 110 18.22 -9.03 -10.10
C GLU A 110 17.15 -7.97 -9.82
N SER A 111 16.80 -7.17 -10.81
CA SER A 111 15.74 -6.17 -10.71
C SER A 111 14.47 -6.77 -10.07
N PRO A 112 13.90 -6.14 -9.05
CA PRO A 112 13.04 -6.83 -8.09
C PRO A 112 11.78 -7.49 -8.69
N PHE A 113 11.30 -7.10 -9.89
CA PHE A 113 10.03 -7.62 -10.40
C PHE A 113 9.91 -7.62 -11.93
N VAL A 114 11.01 -7.44 -12.67
CA VAL A 114 11.00 -7.11 -14.13
C VAL A 114 10.30 -8.15 -15.00
N ASP A 115 10.30 -9.41 -14.61
CA ASP A 115 9.74 -10.48 -15.43
C ASP A 115 8.53 -11.17 -14.80
N VAL A 116 8.05 -10.71 -13.64
CA VAL A 116 7.00 -11.41 -12.88
C VAL A 116 5.61 -10.85 -13.15
N VAL A 117 5.51 -9.53 -13.34
CA VAL A 117 4.27 -8.84 -13.69
C VAL A 117 4.56 -7.89 -14.85
N ALA A 118 3.85 -8.06 -15.96
CA ALA A 118 4.00 -7.17 -17.11
C ALA A 118 3.59 -5.74 -16.77
N ASP A 119 4.19 -4.77 -17.47
CA ASP A 119 3.84 -3.36 -17.34
C ASP A 119 2.35 -3.12 -17.55
N GLU A 120 1.79 -2.15 -16.83
CA GLU A 120 0.40 -1.70 -16.93
C GLU A 120 -0.65 -2.82 -16.80
N THR A 121 -0.35 -3.84 -15.99
CA THR A 121 -1.24 -4.99 -15.76
C THR A 121 -2.08 -4.82 -14.49
N ALA A 122 -1.49 -4.26 -13.42
CA ALA A 122 -2.11 -4.21 -12.10
C ALA A 122 -3.05 -3.00 -11.93
N ASP A 123 -4.19 -3.22 -11.31
CA ASP A 123 -5.07 -2.15 -10.81
C ASP A 123 -4.61 -1.70 -9.42
N ARG A 124 -4.08 -2.64 -8.63
CA ARG A 124 -3.58 -2.42 -7.25
C ARG A 124 -2.27 -3.15 -7.04
N VAL A 125 -1.31 -2.48 -6.42
CA VAL A 125 -0.12 -3.11 -5.85
C VAL A 125 -0.11 -2.87 -4.35
N LEU A 126 0.00 -3.94 -3.57
CA LEU A 126 -0.07 -3.94 -2.12
C LEU A 126 1.25 -4.41 -1.52
N VAL A 127 1.77 -3.63 -0.57
CA VAL A 127 2.98 -3.95 0.20
C VAL A 127 2.65 -3.93 1.67
N PHE A 128 2.82 -5.07 2.35
CA PHE A 128 2.53 -5.18 3.77
C PHE A 128 3.79 -5.58 4.56
N ARG A 129 4.45 -4.60 5.18
CA ARG A 129 5.67 -4.80 5.98
C ARG A 129 6.75 -5.55 5.20
N ALA A 130 6.87 -5.18 3.95
CA ALA A 130 7.84 -5.75 3.04
C ALA A 130 8.97 -4.73 2.76
N HIS A 131 9.64 -4.29 3.86
CA HIS A 131 10.80 -3.40 3.79
C HIS A 131 12.01 -4.05 3.10
N GLY A 132 11.77 -5.09 2.31
CA GLY A 132 12.74 -5.73 1.46
C GLY A 132 13.49 -4.77 0.53
N PHE A 133 12.86 -3.64 0.16
CA PHE A 133 13.53 -2.57 -0.57
C PHE A 133 14.68 -1.91 0.21
N MET A 134 14.82 -2.20 1.51
CA MET A 134 15.93 -1.72 2.36
C MET A 134 16.99 -2.78 2.59
N ILE A 135 16.69 -4.08 2.40
CA ILE A 135 17.56 -5.20 2.84
C ILE A 135 18.22 -5.91 1.66
N TYR A 136 17.76 -5.74 0.43
CA TYR A 136 18.32 -6.40 -0.74
C TYR A 136 19.41 -5.60 -1.41
N ASP A 137 20.26 -6.27 -2.16
CA ASP A 137 21.41 -5.69 -2.87
C ASP A 137 21.04 -4.83 -4.08
N TYR A 138 19.76 -4.59 -4.34
CA TYR A 138 19.32 -3.66 -5.38
C TYR A 138 18.93 -2.29 -4.80
N PRO A 139 19.04 -1.21 -5.59
CA PRO A 139 18.66 0.11 -5.12
C PRO A 139 17.18 0.18 -4.72
N ALA A 140 16.87 0.76 -3.56
CA ALA A 140 15.51 0.94 -3.08
C ALA A 140 14.60 1.63 -4.12
N GLN A 141 15.18 2.56 -4.91
CA GLN A 141 14.45 3.24 -5.99
C GLN A 141 13.96 2.25 -7.05
N ALA A 142 14.76 1.27 -7.46
CA ALA A 142 14.37 0.28 -8.46
C ALA A 142 13.14 -0.55 -8.04
N TYR A 143 12.97 -0.76 -6.73
CA TYR A 143 11.78 -1.42 -6.19
C TYR A 143 10.51 -0.58 -6.46
N PHE A 144 10.55 0.72 -6.21
CA PHE A 144 9.42 1.63 -6.43
C PHE A 144 9.17 1.85 -7.94
N ASP A 145 10.23 1.97 -8.75
CA ASP A 145 10.13 2.09 -10.20
C ASP A 145 9.44 0.87 -10.82
N SER A 146 9.77 -0.33 -10.34
CA SER A 146 9.13 -1.58 -10.79
C SER A 146 7.64 -1.64 -10.40
N ILE A 147 7.27 -1.16 -9.21
CA ILE A 147 5.87 -1.05 -8.80
C ILE A 147 5.12 -0.06 -9.72
N TYR A 148 5.78 1.06 -10.04
CA TYR A 148 5.19 2.05 -10.94
C TYR A 148 4.95 1.47 -12.34
N ALA A 149 5.92 0.73 -12.88
CA ALA A 149 5.82 0.13 -14.21
C ALA A 149 4.64 -0.84 -14.31
N MET A 150 4.47 -1.75 -13.33
CA MET A 150 3.40 -2.77 -13.38
C MET A 150 1.99 -2.23 -13.19
N LEU A 151 1.82 -1.02 -12.65
CA LEU A 151 0.51 -0.41 -12.46
C LEU A 151 -0.01 0.22 -13.76
N LYS A 152 -1.30 0.05 -14.03
CA LYS A 152 -2.03 0.80 -15.06
C LYS A 152 -2.03 2.30 -14.75
N PRO A 153 -2.19 3.20 -15.75
CA PRO A 153 -2.56 4.59 -15.48
C PRO A 153 -3.82 4.66 -14.61
N GLY A 154 -3.79 5.46 -13.54
CA GLY A 154 -4.83 5.49 -12.52
C GLY A 154 -4.78 4.34 -11.51
N GLY A 155 -3.83 3.41 -11.64
CA GLY A 155 -3.60 2.33 -10.69
C GLY A 155 -3.07 2.84 -9.35
N ILE A 156 -3.31 2.07 -8.30
CA ILE A 156 -3.00 2.46 -6.92
C ILE A 156 -1.92 1.58 -6.32
N PHE A 157 -0.88 2.20 -5.80
CA PHE A 157 0.09 1.60 -4.91
C PHE A 157 -0.28 1.88 -3.46
N SER A 158 -0.30 0.85 -2.63
CA SER A 158 -0.63 0.98 -1.21
C SER A 158 0.38 0.23 -0.35
N ILE A 159 0.83 0.89 0.72
CA ILE A 159 1.85 0.35 1.61
C ILE A 159 1.46 0.50 3.08
N VAL A 160 1.64 -0.58 3.83
CA VAL A 160 1.69 -0.58 5.30
C VAL A 160 3.08 -1.05 5.71
N ASP A 161 3.87 -0.18 6.35
CA ASP A 161 5.18 -0.59 6.82
C ASP A 161 5.53 -0.03 8.20
N HIS A 162 6.52 -0.62 8.86
CA HIS A 162 6.98 -0.26 10.20
C HIS A 162 7.56 1.16 10.20
N ARG A 163 6.87 2.10 10.83
CA ARG A 163 7.21 3.52 10.79
C ARG A 163 8.36 3.85 11.73
N GLY A 164 9.44 4.38 11.18
CA GLY A 164 10.61 4.87 11.90
C GLY A 164 10.35 6.17 12.68
N VAL A 165 11.41 6.69 13.27
CA VAL A 165 11.43 7.98 13.99
C VAL A 165 11.99 9.05 13.05
N GLU A 166 11.15 9.97 12.58
CA GLU A 166 11.53 10.97 11.56
C GLU A 166 12.69 11.89 11.95
N SER A 167 12.96 12.07 13.25
CA SER A 167 14.10 12.87 13.74
C SER A 167 15.44 12.10 13.70
N ILE A 168 15.41 10.80 13.39
CA ILE A 168 16.58 9.95 13.25
C ILE A 168 16.79 9.69 11.76
N PRO A 169 18.01 9.91 11.21
CA PRO A 169 18.28 9.58 9.81
C PRO A 169 17.91 8.13 9.48
N GLN A 170 17.37 7.91 8.28
CA GLN A 170 17.04 6.56 7.82
C GLN A 170 18.27 5.66 7.88
N ASP A 171 18.14 4.52 8.55
CA ASP A 171 19.13 3.47 8.50
C ASP A 171 19.18 2.88 7.08
N PRO A 172 20.29 3.01 6.36
CA PRO A 172 20.39 2.53 4.98
C PRO A 172 20.33 1.00 4.87
N THR A 173 20.60 0.27 5.96
CA THR A 173 20.54 -1.19 5.98
C THR A 173 19.16 -1.73 6.34
N GLY A 174 18.31 -0.93 7.00
CA GLY A 174 17.00 -1.35 7.48
C GLY A 174 17.00 -2.53 8.47
N GLU A 175 18.16 -2.84 9.08
CA GLU A 175 18.33 -4.02 9.94
C GLU A 175 17.37 -4.04 11.13
N ASN A 176 17.00 -2.87 11.67
CA ASN A 176 16.03 -2.75 12.75
C ASN A 176 14.58 -2.93 12.28
N GLY A 177 14.34 -2.99 10.97
CA GLY A 177 13.04 -3.15 10.34
C GLY A 177 12.16 -1.90 10.32
N TYR A 178 12.62 -0.77 10.87
CA TYR A 178 11.89 0.51 10.80
C TYR A 178 12.30 1.32 9.58
N VAL A 179 11.30 1.91 8.92
CA VAL A 179 11.48 2.78 7.75
C VAL A 179 10.83 4.13 8.02
N ASN A 180 11.56 5.22 7.79
CA ASN A 180 11.00 6.56 7.92
C ASN A 180 9.94 6.80 6.84
N GLN A 181 8.80 7.35 7.24
CA GLN A 181 7.72 7.65 6.29
C GLN A 181 8.16 8.64 5.22
N SER A 182 8.97 9.64 5.58
CA SER A 182 9.57 10.59 4.63
C SER A 182 10.43 9.89 3.57
N HIS A 183 11.12 8.81 3.93
CA HIS A 183 11.91 8.04 2.96
C HIS A 183 11.03 7.31 1.96
N VAL A 184 9.93 6.69 2.41
CA VAL A 184 8.93 6.05 1.53
C VAL A 184 8.29 7.07 0.59
N LEU A 185 7.92 8.25 1.10
CA LEU A 185 7.35 9.33 0.30
C LEU A 185 8.30 9.79 -0.80
N LEU A 186 9.59 9.97 -0.47
CA LEU A 186 10.62 10.37 -1.43
C LEU A 186 10.82 9.33 -2.55
N LEU A 187 10.91 8.04 -2.19
CA LEU A 187 11.06 6.96 -3.17
C LEU A 187 9.85 6.85 -4.10
N ALA A 188 8.65 7.01 -3.55
CA ALA A 188 7.41 6.99 -4.33
C ALA A 188 7.32 8.20 -5.29
N GLU A 189 7.64 9.41 -4.81
CA GLU A 189 7.68 10.62 -5.64
C GLU A 189 8.69 10.49 -6.77
N ASN A 190 9.91 10.02 -6.48
CA ASN A 190 10.94 9.81 -7.50
C ASN A 190 10.53 8.79 -8.56
N ALA A 191 9.73 7.77 -8.23
CA ALA A 191 9.18 6.82 -9.18
C ALA A 191 8.03 7.40 -10.03
N GLY A 192 7.53 8.60 -9.69
CA GLY A 192 6.44 9.27 -10.40
C GLY A 192 5.05 9.13 -9.75
N PHE A 193 4.98 8.56 -8.56
CA PHE A 193 3.72 8.49 -7.81
C PHE A 193 3.33 9.82 -7.20
N GLU A 194 2.03 10.05 -7.10
CA GLU A 194 1.43 11.12 -6.32
C GLU A 194 0.79 10.54 -5.06
N LEU A 195 1.11 11.09 -3.87
CA LEU A 195 0.45 10.69 -2.63
C LEU A 195 -1.04 11.05 -2.72
N LEU A 196 -1.89 10.04 -2.67
CA LEU A 196 -3.34 10.22 -2.73
C LEU A 196 -3.94 10.44 -1.34
N ASP A 197 -3.49 9.64 -0.35
CA ASP A 197 -4.01 9.71 1.00
C ASP A 197 -3.09 8.97 2.00
N GLN A 198 -3.24 9.25 3.29
CA GLN A 198 -2.58 8.57 4.39
C GLN A 198 -3.51 8.41 5.58
N ALA A 199 -3.31 7.37 6.38
CA ALA A 199 -4.17 7.08 7.53
C ALA A 199 -3.40 6.48 8.71
N GLU A 200 -3.91 6.70 9.91
CA GLU A 200 -3.35 6.16 11.16
C GLU A 200 -4.02 4.83 11.59
N ILE A 201 -4.60 4.09 10.63
CA ILE A 201 -5.32 2.83 10.87
C ILE A 201 -4.46 1.81 11.60
N ASN A 202 -3.17 1.75 11.26
CA ASN A 202 -2.21 0.78 11.79
C ASN A 202 -1.18 1.41 12.74
N SER A 203 -1.45 2.60 13.26
CA SER A 203 -0.58 3.25 14.22
C SER A 203 -0.61 2.58 15.59
N ASN A 204 0.51 2.61 16.31
CA ASN A 204 0.62 2.16 17.68
C ASN A 204 1.52 3.07 18.49
N SER A 205 0.92 3.96 19.27
CA SER A 205 1.65 4.92 20.13
C SER A 205 2.43 4.29 21.30
N MET A 206 2.20 3.01 21.59
CA MET A 206 2.95 2.28 22.60
C MET A 206 4.30 1.76 22.07
N ASP A 207 4.51 1.76 20.74
CA ASP A 207 5.77 1.38 20.14
C ASP A 207 6.78 2.51 20.24
N THR A 208 7.72 2.38 21.18
CA THR A 208 8.76 3.38 21.46
C THR A 208 9.95 3.32 20.48
N LYS A 209 10.04 2.25 19.67
CA LYS A 209 11.01 2.06 18.57
C LYS A 209 12.49 1.98 19.00
N ASP A 210 12.75 1.87 20.30
CA ASP A 210 14.08 1.84 20.91
C ASP A 210 14.52 0.44 21.37
N TYR A 211 13.95 -0.60 20.78
CA TYR A 211 14.23 -1.98 21.13
C TYR A 211 15.55 -2.46 20.55
N ARG A 212 16.23 -3.31 21.31
CA ARG A 212 17.52 -3.90 20.92
C ARG A 212 17.52 -4.56 19.53
N ASP A 213 16.45 -5.32 19.22
CA ASP A 213 16.31 -6.04 17.97
C ASP A 213 15.27 -5.36 17.05
N GLY A 214 15.08 -4.05 17.20
CA GLY A 214 14.12 -3.26 16.41
C GLY A 214 12.71 -3.83 16.48
N VAL A 215 11.98 -3.80 15.36
CA VAL A 215 10.60 -4.33 15.24
C VAL A 215 10.50 -5.81 15.60
N TYR A 216 11.59 -6.55 15.51
CA TYR A 216 11.62 -7.99 15.78
C TYR A 216 11.55 -8.31 17.28
N SER A 217 11.76 -7.33 18.16
CA SER A 217 11.50 -7.46 19.59
C SER A 217 10.01 -7.58 19.91
N LEU A 218 9.15 -7.02 19.06
CA LEU A 218 7.71 -7.02 19.20
C LEU A 218 7.06 -8.29 18.63
N PRO A 219 5.78 -8.55 18.97
CA PRO A 219 5.00 -9.62 18.31
C PRO A 219 4.96 -9.46 16.78
N PRO A 220 4.93 -10.56 16.04
CA PRO A 220 4.89 -11.94 16.51
C PRO A 220 6.26 -12.54 16.81
N THR A 221 7.36 -11.84 16.43
CA THR A 221 8.72 -12.39 16.45
C THR A 221 9.24 -12.59 17.88
N LEU A 222 9.07 -11.57 18.74
CA LEU A 222 9.52 -11.57 20.14
C LEU A 222 11.01 -11.96 20.28
N ARG A 223 11.86 -11.48 19.36
CA ARG A 223 13.31 -11.76 19.35
C ARG A 223 13.93 -11.21 20.64
N GLY A 224 14.95 -11.89 21.15
CA GLY A 224 15.66 -11.50 22.38
C GLY A 224 14.93 -11.82 23.69
N SER A 225 13.60 -11.95 23.68
CA SER A 225 12.80 -12.19 24.90
C SER A 225 12.53 -13.67 25.22
N ARG A 226 13.11 -14.62 24.43
CA ARG A 226 12.80 -16.07 24.54
C ARG A 226 12.97 -16.62 25.95
N PHE A 227 13.99 -16.16 26.68
CA PHE A 227 14.31 -16.65 28.04
C PHE A 227 13.97 -15.60 29.13
N ASN A 228 13.43 -14.43 28.77
CA ASN A 228 13.00 -13.40 29.71
C ASN A 228 11.48 -13.22 29.68
N ARG A 229 10.81 -13.87 30.65
CA ARG A 229 9.33 -13.90 30.70
C ARG A 229 8.73 -12.51 30.92
N SER A 230 9.34 -11.67 31.77
CA SER A 230 8.84 -10.33 32.07
C SER A 230 8.96 -9.41 30.86
N GLU A 231 10.08 -9.46 30.14
CA GLU A 231 10.27 -8.71 28.93
C GLU A 231 9.31 -9.17 27.81
N ARG A 232 9.15 -10.49 27.67
CA ARG A 232 8.19 -11.06 26.73
C ARG A 232 6.75 -10.61 27.01
N SER A 233 6.36 -10.50 28.29
CA SER A 233 5.05 -9.96 28.67
C SER A 233 4.92 -8.50 28.27
N ARG A 234 5.93 -7.69 28.58
CA ARG A 234 5.97 -6.26 28.21
C ARG A 234 5.85 -6.08 26.69
N MET A 235 6.59 -6.85 25.88
CA MET A 235 6.51 -6.75 24.42
C MET A 235 5.11 -7.13 23.90
N ARG A 236 4.46 -8.12 24.52
CA ARG A 236 3.08 -8.50 24.17
C ARG A 236 2.05 -7.43 24.54
N GLU A 237 2.26 -6.71 25.64
CA GLU A 237 1.40 -5.61 26.06
C GLU A 237 1.49 -4.42 25.10
N ILE A 238 2.67 -4.17 24.52
CA ILE A 238 2.85 -3.17 23.46
C ILE A 238 2.09 -3.58 22.20
N GLY A 239 2.13 -4.88 21.85
CA GLY A 239 1.52 -5.38 20.62
C GLY A 239 2.44 -5.33 19.41
N GLU A 240 1.88 -5.35 18.20
CA GLU A 240 2.66 -5.16 16.96
C GLU A 240 3.13 -3.70 16.83
N SER A 241 4.18 -3.47 16.04
CA SER A 241 4.79 -2.15 15.84
C SER A 241 3.84 -1.08 15.34
N ASP A 242 4.23 0.17 15.53
CA ASP A 242 3.65 1.34 14.86
C ASP A 242 3.88 1.26 13.35
N ARG A 243 2.84 1.52 12.55
CA ARG A 243 2.92 1.40 11.09
C ARG A 243 2.27 2.57 10.38
N MET A 244 2.99 3.12 9.40
CA MET A 244 2.41 4.01 8.40
C MET A 244 1.43 3.25 7.51
N THR A 245 0.43 3.93 6.99
CA THR A 245 -0.53 3.41 6.01
C THR A 245 -0.70 4.48 4.93
N LEU A 246 -0.13 4.24 3.74
CA LEU A 246 -0.04 5.22 2.67
C LEU A 246 -0.67 4.67 1.40
N LYS A 247 -1.26 5.57 0.60
CA LYS A 247 -1.89 5.27 -0.66
C LYS A 247 -1.44 6.27 -1.72
N PHE A 248 -0.93 5.76 -2.85
CA PHE A 248 -0.40 6.54 -3.96
C PHE A 248 -1.12 6.20 -5.25
N ILE A 249 -1.13 7.14 -6.21
CA ILE A 249 -1.70 6.95 -7.53
C ILE A 249 -0.63 7.13 -8.61
N LYS A 250 -0.65 6.26 -9.64
CA LYS A 250 0.03 6.47 -10.91
C LYS A 250 -0.88 7.33 -11.80
N ARG A 251 -0.43 8.54 -12.17
CA ARG A 251 -1.17 9.44 -13.09
C ARG A 251 -0.92 9.09 -14.54
#